data_88200d7e18abe83f789ae012c4041239
#
_entry.id   88200d7e18abe83f789ae012c4041239
#
_cell.length_a   1.000
_cell.length_b   1.000
_cell.length_c   1.000
_cell.angle_alpha   90.00
_cell.angle_beta   90.00
_cell.angle_gamma   90.00
#
_symmetry.space_group_name_H-M   'P 1'
#
loop_
_entity.id
_entity.type
_entity.pdbx_description
1 polymer ?
#
loop_
_entity_poly.entity_id
_entity_poly.type
_entity_poly.pdbx_seq_one_letter_code
_entity_poly.pdbx_strand_id
1 'polypeptide(L)'
;QTHYQILALPVPRWMILLAKVTVVLSLGLVIYVCSTVFLQLISERMTAAIVTNEEGGFLSLMEPHASASSVWGFAAIVYGVMLLPLIGIACAAAGVRVMAKRFKGLATVGVFVVGGYLYAKLQGPVVGALVRIFGEWRMDMAIHRGMEPTSDAHLLLMYSALFAGLGIGVGALLFERYVEA
;
A
#
# COMPACT_ATOMS: atom_id res chain seq x y z
N GLN A 1 11.38 -28.28 -14.12
CA GLN A 1 11.90 -28.07 -15.51
C GLN A 1 11.61 -26.65 -16.01
N THR A 2 10.55 -25.97 -15.63
CA THR A 2 10.20 -24.62 -16.08
C THR A 2 11.17 -23.52 -15.62
N HIS A 3 11.86 -23.67 -14.49
CA HIS A 3 12.83 -22.66 -14.03
C HIS A 3 14.06 -22.50 -14.91
N TYR A 4 14.52 -23.59 -15.55
CA TYR A 4 15.70 -23.52 -16.41
C TYR A 4 15.44 -22.81 -17.74
N GLN A 5 14.21 -22.85 -18.26
CA GLN A 5 13.86 -22.19 -19.53
C GLN A 5 13.81 -20.66 -19.38
N ILE A 6 13.41 -20.15 -18.22
CA ILE A 6 13.36 -18.70 -17.94
C ILE A 6 14.78 -18.12 -17.78
N LEU A 7 15.73 -18.92 -17.24
CA LEU A 7 17.13 -18.53 -17.09
C LEU A 7 17.92 -18.56 -18.41
N ALA A 8 17.43 -19.25 -19.43
CA ALA A 8 18.05 -19.31 -20.76
C ALA A 8 17.70 -18.12 -21.66
N LEU A 9 16.73 -17.29 -21.28
CA LEU A 9 16.40 -16.08 -22.02
C LEU A 9 17.43 -14.98 -21.69
N PRO A 10 17.93 -14.22 -22.70
CA PRO A 10 18.85 -13.11 -22.48
C PRO A 10 18.13 -11.88 -21.90
N VAL A 11 17.35 -12.10 -20.86
CA VAL A 11 16.57 -11.06 -20.19
C VAL A 11 17.27 -10.72 -18.88
N PRO A 12 17.53 -9.44 -18.56
CA PRO A 12 18.12 -9.05 -17.30
C PRO A 12 17.25 -9.55 -16.15
N ARG A 13 17.86 -10.18 -15.16
CA ARG A 13 17.20 -10.95 -14.09
C ARG A 13 16.27 -10.10 -13.23
N TRP A 14 16.52 -8.79 -13.09
CA TRP A 14 15.64 -7.85 -12.41
C TRP A 14 14.25 -7.74 -13.07
N MET A 15 14.13 -8.02 -14.38
CA MET A 15 12.83 -8.06 -15.07
C MET A 15 11.91 -9.14 -14.52
N ILE A 16 12.45 -10.25 -14.02
CA ILE A 16 11.65 -11.32 -13.39
C ILE A 16 11.01 -10.78 -12.09
N LEU A 17 11.78 -10.01 -11.33
CA LEU A 17 11.25 -9.34 -10.11
C LEU A 17 10.17 -8.32 -10.48
N LEU A 18 10.42 -7.49 -11.50
CA LEU A 18 9.44 -6.51 -11.99
C LEU A 18 8.15 -7.18 -12.49
N ALA A 19 8.26 -8.26 -13.25
CA ALA A 19 7.08 -9.00 -13.71
C ALA A 19 6.22 -9.48 -12.53
N LYS A 20 6.84 -9.99 -11.46
CA LYS A 20 6.12 -10.39 -10.25
C LYS A 20 5.47 -9.20 -9.54
N VAL A 21 6.17 -8.08 -9.42
CA VAL A 21 5.64 -6.85 -8.85
C VAL A 21 4.45 -6.34 -9.66
N THR A 22 4.54 -6.36 -10.99
CA THR A 22 3.45 -5.95 -11.88
C THR A 22 2.21 -6.82 -11.70
N VAL A 23 2.37 -8.14 -11.58
CA VAL A 23 1.25 -9.05 -11.31
C VAL A 23 0.61 -8.76 -9.95
N VAL A 24 1.40 -8.54 -8.90
CA VAL A 24 0.87 -8.21 -7.56
C VAL A 24 0.15 -6.87 -7.58
N LEU A 25 0.69 -5.86 -8.26
CA LEU A 25 0.05 -4.55 -8.41
C LEU A 25 -1.26 -4.65 -9.18
N SER A 26 -1.30 -5.42 -10.28
CA SER A 26 -2.54 -5.59 -11.05
C SER A 26 -3.63 -6.31 -10.26
N LEU A 27 -3.28 -7.34 -9.49
CA LEU A 27 -4.21 -8.01 -8.59
C LEU A 27 -4.67 -7.06 -7.47
N GLY A 28 -3.77 -6.28 -6.89
CA GLY A 28 -4.08 -5.26 -5.90
C GLY A 28 -5.05 -4.21 -6.45
N LEU A 29 -4.87 -3.79 -7.69
CA LEU A 29 -5.76 -2.84 -8.37
C LEU A 29 -7.16 -3.42 -8.57
N VAL A 30 -7.27 -4.69 -8.98
CA VAL A 30 -8.56 -5.37 -9.11
C VAL A 30 -9.27 -5.45 -7.75
N ILE A 31 -8.56 -5.83 -6.69
CA ILE A 31 -9.11 -5.89 -5.33
C ILE A 31 -9.55 -4.50 -4.87
N TYR A 32 -8.74 -3.46 -5.13
CA TYR A 32 -9.09 -2.08 -4.83
C TYR A 32 -10.40 -1.66 -5.51
N VAL A 33 -10.52 -1.86 -6.83
CA VAL A 33 -11.73 -1.49 -7.58
C VAL A 33 -12.96 -2.25 -7.05
N CYS A 34 -12.86 -3.57 -6.88
CA CYS A 34 -13.98 -4.37 -6.36
C CYS A 34 -14.41 -3.92 -4.96
N SER A 35 -13.45 -3.69 -4.06
CA SER A 35 -13.74 -3.25 -2.69
C SER A 35 -14.35 -1.86 -2.65
N THR A 36 -13.88 -0.93 -3.48
CA THR A 36 -14.37 0.45 -3.51
C THR A 36 -15.79 0.49 -4.08
N VAL A 37 -16.08 -0.26 -5.15
CA VAL A 37 -17.45 -0.40 -5.70
C VAL A 37 -18.39 -0.98 -4.64
N PHE A 38 -17.95 -2.00 -3.91
CA PHE A 38 -18.75 -2.61 -2.85
C PHE A 38 -19.02 -1.63 -1.70
N LEU A 39 -18.01 -0.87 -1.27
CA LEU A 39 -18.17 0.17 -0.26
C LEU A 39 -19.13 1.27 -0.71
N GLN A 40 -19.08 1.68 -1.97
CA GLN A 40 -19.99 2.67 -2.53
C GLN A 40 -21.43 2.16 -2.52
N LEU A 41 -21.67 0.92 -2.96
CA LEU A 41 -23.00 0.31 -2.94
C LEU A 41 -23.57 0.20 -1.52
N ILE A 42 -22.74 -0.15 -0.53
CA ILE A 42 -23.16 -0.17 0.87
C ILE A 42 -23.51 1.24 1.34
N SER A 43 -22.67 2.24 1.05
CA SER A 43 -22.94 3.63 1.48
C SER A 43 -24.24 4.18 0.91
N GLU A 44 -24.52 3.92 -0.37
CA GLU A 44 -25.79 4.30 -1.03
C GLU A 44 -27.00 3.62 -0.37
N ARG A 45 -26.88 2.32 -0.05
CA ARG A 45 -27.95 1.57 0.63
C ARG A 45 -28.18 2.06 2.06
N MET A 46 -27.12 2.37 2.79
CA MET A 46 -27.23 2.91 4.14
C MET A 46 -27.86 4.30 4.14
N THR A 47 -27.47 5.17 3.19
CA THR A 47 -28.05 6.49 3.04
C THR A 47 -29.54 6.41 2.71
N ALA A 48 -29.95 5.53 1.78
CA ALA A 48 -31.34 5.31 1.46
C ALA A 48 -32.16 4.80 2.67
N ALA A 49 -31.59 3.89 3.48
CA ALA A 49 -32.24 3.37 4.67
C ALA A 49 -32.40 4.42 5.80
N ILE A 50 -31.45 5.35 5.92
CA ILE A 50 -31.50 6.45 6.88
C ILE A 50 -32.57 7.47 6.49
N VAL A 51 -32.66 7.83 5.20
CA VAL A 51 -33.66 8.78 4.67
C VAL A 51 -35.08 8.24 4.83
N THR A 52 -35.30 6.93 4.73
CA THR A 52 -36.64 6.32 4.90
C THR A 52 -37.10 6.23 6.37
N ASN A 53 -36.19 6.40 7.34
CA ASN A 53 -36.49 6.33 8.78
C ASN A 53 -36.53 7.73 9.45
N GLU A 54 -37.08 8.74 8.79
CA GLU A 54 -37.10 10.13 9.26
C GLU A 54 -37.82 10.41 10.58
N GLU A 55 -38.36 9.42 11.27
CA GLU A 55 -39.03 9.62 12.57
C GLU A 55 -38.06 9.66 13.78
N GLY A 56 -36.75 9.51 13.59
CA GLY A 56 -35.75 9.54 14.67
C GLY A 56 -34.75 10.68 14.54
N GLY A 57 -35.07 11.84 15.09
CA GLY A 57 -34.32 13.10 15.03
C GLY A 57 -32.85 13.10 15.48
N PHE A 58 -32.24 11.98 15.79
CA PHE A 58 -30.81 11.86 16.14
C PHE A 58 -29.92 11.52 14.94
N LEU A 59 -30.46 10.90 13.89
CA LEU A 59 -29.71 10.46 12.70
C LEU A 59 -29.58 11.55 11.63
N SER A 60 -30.34 12.63 11.70
CA SER A 60 -30.23 13.77 10.77
C SER A 60 -28.92 14.55 10.90
N LEU A 61 -28.15 14.32 11.99
CA LEU A 61 -26.82 14.91 12.19
C LEU A 61 -25.71 14.13 11.44
N MET A 62 -26.01 12.97 10.88
CA MET A 62 -25.11 12.15 10.10
C MET A 62 -25.45 12.17 8.60
N GLU A 63 -25.68 13.33 8.02
CA GLU A 63 -25.74 13.42 6.56
C GLU A 63 -24.37 13.03 5.99
N PRO A 64 -24.24 11.89 5.29
CA PRO A 64 -23.00 11.51 4.64
C PRO A 64 -22.78 12.38 3.40
N HIS A 65 -22.11 13.51 3.57
CA HIS A 65 -21.72 14.39 2.48
C HIS A 65 -20.43 13.91 1.77
N ALA A 66 -20.09 12.63 1.90
CA ALA A 66 -18.96 12.06 1.20
C ALA A 66 -19.30 11.95 -0.30
N SER A 67 -18.72 12.82 -1.12
CA SER A 67 -18.82 12.67 -2.56
C SER A 67 -18.21 11.33 -3.00
N ALA A 68 -18.72 10.70 -4.03
CA ALA A 68 -18.17 9.44 -4.56
C ALA A 68 -16.65 9.57 -4.80
N SER A 69 -16.18 10.71 -5.29
CA SER A 69 -14.75 10.99 -5.51
C SER A 69 -13.93 10.96 -4.22
N SER A 70 -14.46 11.40 -3.09
CA SER A 70 -13.74 11.36 -1.81
C SER A 70 -13.61 9.94 -1.28
N VAL A 71 -14.61 9.08 -1.46
CA VAL A 71 -14.57 7.66 -1.09
C VAL A 71 -13.52 6.93 -1.91
N TRP A 72 -13.47 7.14 -3.23
CA TRP A 72 -12.48 6.54 -4.11
C TRP A 72 -11.06 7.02 -3.77
N GLY A 73 -10.88 8.33 -3.53
CA GLY A 73 -9.60 8.91 -3.14
C GLY A 73 -9.08 8.34 -1.81
N PHE A 74 -9.94 8.27 -0.80
CA PHE A 74 -9.59 7.70 0.48
C PHE A 74 -9.20 6.21 0.39
N ALA A 75 -10.02 5.43 -0.31
CA ALA A 75 -9.74 4.02 -0.54
C ALA A 75 -8.39 3.84 -1.26
N ALA A 76 -8.07 4.67 -2.27
CA ALA A 76 -6.79 4.62 -2.98
C ALA A 76 -5.60 4.87 -2.04
N ILE A 77 -5.71 5.84 -1.14
CA ILE A 77 -4.66 6.14 -0.16
C ILE A 77 -4.49 4.98 0.81
N VAL A 78 -5.58 4.47 1.39
CA VAL A 78 -5.53 3.33 2.32
C VAL A 78 -4.88 2.11 1.66
N TYR A 79 -5.30 1.76 0.45
CA TYR A 79 -4.71 0.66 -0.30
C TYR A 79 -3.24 0.90 -0.63
N GLY A 80 -2.88 2.11 -1.05
CA GLY A 80 -1.50 2.47 -1.34
C GLY A 80 -0.60 2.35 -0.11
N VAL A 81 -1.05 2.89 1.03
CA VAL A 81 -0.32 2.84 2.30
C VAL A 81 -0.11 1.40 2.80
N MET A 82 -1.07 0.51 2.54
CA MET A 82 -0.97 -0.91 2.95
C MET A 82 -0.17 -1.76 1.95
N LEU A 83 -0.43 -1.60 0.66
CA LEU A 83 0.12 -2.48 -0.38
C LEU A 83 1.58 -2.15 -0.72
N LEU A 84 1.93 -0.87 -0.84
CA LEU A 84 3.27 -0.45 -1.25
C LEU A 84 4.38 -0.97 -0.33
N PRO A 85 4.33 -0.78 1.00
CA PRO A 85 5.39 -1.28 1.87
C PRO A 85 5.48 -2.81 1.86
N LEU A 86 4.36 -3.52 1.73
CA LEU A 86 4.36 -4.98 1.61
C LEU A 86 5.09 -5.46 0.36
N ILE A 87 4.89 -4.78 -0.78
CA ILE A 87 5.62 -5.07 -2.03
C ILE A 87 7.12 -4.83 -1.83
N GLY A 88 7.50 -3.69 -1.24
CA GLY A 88 8.91 -3.38 -0.95
C GLY A 88 9.57 -4.44 -0.08
N ILE A 89 8.92 -4.81 1.03
CA ILE A 89 9.43 -5.86 1.94
C ILE A 89 9.51 -7.22 1.23
N ALA A 90 8.50 -7.58 0.42
CA ALA A 90 8.49 -8.83 -0.32
C ALA A 90 9.62 -8.90 -1.36
N CYS A 91 9.93 -7.79 -2.04
CA CYS A 91 11.05 -7.71 -2.97
C CYS A 91 12.40 -7.84 -2.25
N ALA A 92 12.58 -7.15 -1.13
CA ALA A 92 13.77 -7.27 -0.30
C ALA A 92 13.93 -8.71 0.22
N ALA A 93 12.83 -9.34 0.69
CA ALA A 93 12.82 -10.71 1.15
C ALA A 93 13.17 -11.71 0.04
N ALA A 94 12.71 -11.48 -1.18
CA ALA A 94 13.07 -12.30 -2.34
C ALA A 94 14.58 -12.21 -2.64
N GLY A 95 15.18 -11.01 -2.55
CA GLY A 95 16.62 -10.80 -2.69
C GLY A 95 17.43 -11.53 -1.61
N VAL A 96 17.04 -11.38 -0.34
CA VAL A 96 17.71 -12.04 0.79
C VAL A 96 17.57 -13.57 0.71
N ARG A 97 16.45 -14.09 0.23
CA ARG A 97 16.24 -15.52 0.02
C ARG A 97 17.24 -16.12 -0.97
N VAL A 98 17.64 -15.39 -2.00
CA VAL A 98 18.65 -15.83 -2.96
C VAL A 98 20.03 -15.91 -2.29
N MET A 99 20.35 -14.93 -1.45
CA MET A 99 21.62 -14.89 -0.69
C MET A 99 21.73 -15.99 0.36
N ALA A 100 20.62 -16.36 0.99
CA ALA A 100 20.59 -17.37 2.05
C ALA A 100 20.73 -18.79 1.48
N LYS A 101 21.91 -19.42 1.65
CA LYS A 101 22.17 -20.83 1.23
C LYS A 101 21.42 -21.83 2.11
N ARG A 102 21.37 -21.59 3.42
CA ARG A 102 20.64 -22.39 4.43
C ARG A 102 19.52 -21.52 5.04
N PHE A 103 18.47 -22.12 5.54
CA PHE A 103 17.38 -21.44 6.24
C PHE A 103 16.65 -20.34 5.43
N LYS A 104 16.47 -20.55 4.12
CA LYS A 104 15.80 -19.60 3.22
C LYS A 104 14.46 -19.09 3.73
N GLY A 105 13.66 -19.96 4.37
CA GLY A 105 12.37 -19.60 4.96
C GLY A 105 12.52 -18.65 6.15
N LEU A 106 13.44 -18.97 7.07
CA LEU A 106 13.69 -18.13 8.25
C LEU A 106 14.21 -16.75 7.86
N ALA A 107 15.11 -16.68 6.88
CA ALA A 107 15.62 -15.41 6.36
C ALA A 107 14.48 -14.56 5.76
N THR A 108 13.55 -15.17 5.00
CA THR A 108 12.38 -14.48 4.46
C THR A 108 11.50 -13.92 5.57
N VAL A 109 11.14 -14.72 6.57
CA VAL A 109 10.34 -14.28 7.72
C VAL A 109 11.06 -13.17 8.49
N GLY A 110 12.37 -13.31 8.71
CA GLY A 110 13.19 -12.28 9.36
C GLY A 110 13.11 -10.93 8.65
N VAL A 111 13.18 -10.91 7.30
CA VAL A 111 13.05 -9.68 6.51
C VAL A 111 11.64 -9.07 6.65
N PHE A 112 10.58 -9.89 6.69
CA PHE A 112 9.23 -9.37 6.91
C PHE A 112 9.08 -8.74 8.30
N VAL A 113 9.59 -9.37 9.35
CA VAL A 113 9.51 -8.84 10.72
C VAL A 113 10.34 -7.56 10.85
N VAL A 114 11.60 -7.58 10.39
CA VAL A 114 12.48 -6.40 10.45
C VAL A 114 11.97 -5.29 9.55
N GLY A 115 11.53 -5.59 8.34
CA GLY A 115 10.99 -4.62 7.39
C GLY A 115 9.72 -3.97 7.93
N GLY A 116 8.79 -4.73 8.50
CA GLY A 116 7.59 -4.20 9.13
C GLY A 116 7.90 -3.33 10.35
N TYR A 117 8.84 -3.76 11.19
CA TYR A 117 9.30 -2.96 12.33
C TYR A 117 9.95 -1.64 11.88
N LEU A 118 10.83 -1.68 10.87
CA LEU A 118 11.48 -0.49 10.33
C LEU A 118 10.46 0.45 9.70
N TYR A 119 9.49 -0.07 8.95
CA TYR A 119 8.42 0.73 8.38
C TYR A 119 7.66 1.49 9.47
N ALA A 120 7.22 0.80 10.52
CA ALA A 120 6.49 1.42 11.61
C ALA A 120 7.36 2.43 12.41
N LYS A 121 8.63 2.11 12.65
CA LYS A 121 9.54 2.94 13.44
C LYS A 121 9.99 4.21 12.71
N LEU A 122 10.19 4.13 11.38
CA LEU A 122 10.64 5.24 10.56
C LEU A 122 9.50 6.13 10.09
N GLN A 123 8.25 5.68 10.18
CA GLN A 123 7.08 6.44 9.76
C GLN A 123 7.03 7.84 10.39
N GLY A 124 7.10 7.94 11.73
CA GLY A 124 7.01 9.22 12.44
C GLY A 124 8.10 10.22 12.03
N PRO A 125 9.39 9.89 12.14
CA PRO A 125 10.46 10.82 11.80
C PRO A 125 10.49 11.17 10.30
N VAL A 126 10.19 10.24 9.39
CA VAL A 126 10.22 10.53 7.95
C VAL A 126 9.01 11.36 7.53
N VAL A 127 7.81 11.03 7.98
CA VAL A 127 6.61 11.85 7.71
C VAL A 127 6.80 13.24 8.31
N GLY A 128 7.33 13.37 9.53
CA GLY A 128 7.64 14.66 10.13
C GLY A 128 8.67 15.48 9.33
N ALA A 129 9.65 14.84 8.70
CA ALA A 129 10.59 15.52 7.79
C ALA A 129 9.88 15.95 6.49
N LEU A 130 9.00 15.11 5.93
CA LEU A 130 8.21 15.43 4.74
C LEU A 130 7.28 16.62 4.99
N VAL A 131 6.62 16.69 6.16
CA VAL A 131 5.80 17.84 6.58
C VAL A 131 6.63 19.13 6.59
N ARG A 132 7.86 19.09 7.09
CA ARG A 132 8.74 20.27 7.10
C ARG A 132 9.16 20.76 5.72
N ILE A 133 9.29 19.83 4.75
CA ILE A 133 9.71 20.13 3.38
C ILE A 133 8.54 20.58 2.52
N PHE A 134 7.42 19.86 2.58
CA PHE A 134 6.27 20.05 1.69
C PHE A 134 5.12 20.85 2.34
N GLY A 135 5.19 21.11 3.63
CA GLY A 135 4.10 21.72 4.40
C GLY A 135 3.00 20.71 4.76
N GLU A 136 2.00 21.17 5.50
CA GLU A 136 0.82 20.37 5.85
C GLU A 136 -0.12 20.32 4.65
N TRP A 137 -0.30 19.15 4.07
CA TRP A 137 -1.33 18.90 3.06
C TRP A 137 -2.58 18.39 3.75
N ARG A 138 -3.54 19.29 3.92
CA ARG A 138 -4.85 18.93 4.45
C ARG A 138 -5.72 18.38 3.31
N MET A 139 -6.19 17.15 3.47
CA MET A 139 -7.28 16.64 2.67
C MET A 139 -8.58 17.05 3.37
N ASP A 140 -9.39 17.90 2.73
CA ASP A 140 -10.74 18.18 3.20
C ASP A 140 -11.62 16.95 2.96
N MET A 141 -11.46 15.95 3.81
CA MET A 141 -12.40 14.84 3.90
C MET A 141 -13.47 15.24 4.90
N ALA A 142 -14.47 15.95 4.45
CA ALA A 142 -15.67 16.21 5.23
C ALA A 142 -16.45 14.91 5.42
N ILE A 143 -15.95 14.00 6.24
CA ILE A 143 -16.68 12.78 6.65
C ILE A 143 -17.68 13.12 7.75
N HIS A 144 -17.41 14.17 8.55
CA HIS A 144 -18.30 14.65 9.59
C HIS A 144 -18.16 16.16 9.77
N ARG A 145 -19.28 16.88 9.88
CA ARG A 145 -19.28 18.26 10.37
C ARG A 145 -18.67 18.27 11.77
N GLY A 146 -17.46 18.77 11.93
CA GLY A 146 -16.80 18.94 13.24
C GLY A 146 -15.56 18.09 13.50
N MET A 147 -15.21 17.13 12.66
CA MET A 147 -13.87 16.51 12.67
C MET A 147 -13.06 17.08 11.53
N GLU A 148 -12.14 17.98 11.85
CA GLU A 148 -11.07 18.33 10.91
C GLU A 148 -10.18 17.10 10.76
N PRO A 149 -10.12 16.44 9.58
CA PRO A 149 -9.20 15.34 9.38
C PRO A 149 -7.80 15.92 9.25
N THR A 150 -7.07 15.93 10.35
CA THR A 150 -5.63 16.17 10.40
C THR A 150 -4.87 14.92 9.92
N SER A 151 -5.16 14.41 8.75
CA SER A 151 -4.40 13.27 8.26
C SER A 151 -3.51 13.70 7.10
N ASP A 152 -2.21 13.70 7.34
CA ASP A 152 -1.15 13.76 6.33
C ASP A 152 -1.15 12.50 5.43
N ALA A 153 -2.34 12.10 4.96
CA ALA A 153 -2.58 10.86 4.25
C ALA A 153 -1.74 10.77 2.96
N HIS A 154 -1.56 11.90 2.28
CA HIS A 154 -0.71 11.98 1.10
C HIS A 154 0.78 11.83 1.43
N LEU A 155 1.21 12.42 2.54
CA LEU A 155 2.59 12.30 3.00
C LEU A 155 2.88 10.87 3.47
N LEU A 156 1.90 10.21 4.07
CA LEU A 156 1.99 8.81 4.43
C LEU A 156 2.05 7.90 3.19
N LEU A 157 1.28 8.20 2.15
CA LEU A 157 1.36 7.50 0.87
C LEU A 157 2.73 7.71 0.21
N MET A 158 3.25 8.93 0.23
CA MET A 158 4.58 9.25 -0.28
C MET A 158 5.67 8.51 0.49
N TYR A 159 5.59 8.45 1.83
CA TYR A 159 6.48 7.64 2.66
C TYR A 159 6.41 6.16 2.28
N SER A 160 5.21 5.62 2.10
CA SER A 160 5.00 4.22 1.70
C SER A 160 5.60 3.92 0.33
N ALA A 161 5.48 4.85 -0.62
CA ALA A 161 6.10 4.73 -1.95
C ALA A 161 7.64 4.77 -1.90
N LEU A 162 8.22 5.67 -1.09
CA LEU A 162 9.65 5.74 -0.87
C LEU A 162 10.19 4.45 -0.24
N PHE A 163 9.50 3.95 0.78
CA PHE A 163 9.86 2.69 1.43
C PHE A 163 9.77 1.49 0.48
N ALA A 164 8.73 1.44 -0.34
CA ALA A 164 8.58 0.42 -1.38
C ALA A 164 9.72 0.49 -2.41
N GLY A 165 10.06 1.69 -2.89
CA GLY A 165 11.16 1.92 -3.83
C GLY A 165 12.50 1.44 -3.28
N LEU A 166 12.79 1.74 -2.02
CA LEU A 166 13.99 1.24 -1.34
C LEU A 166 14.00 -0.29 -1.25
N GLY A 167 12.88 -0.91 -0.86
CA GLY A 167 12.75 -2.36 -0.77
C GLY A 167 12.92 -3.06 -2.12
N ILE A 168 12.33 -2.51 -3.18
CA ILE A 168 12.49 -3.01 -4.55
C ILE A 168 13.94 -2.84 -5.01
N GLY A 169 14.57 -1.70 -4.76
CA GLY A 169 15.96 -1.43 -5.13
C GLY A 169 16.93 -2.40 -4.44
N VAL A 170 16.79 -2.58 -3.13
CA VAL A 170 17.59 -3.55 -2.37
C VAL A 170 17.36 -4.98 -2.89
N GLY A 171 16.10 -5.36 -3.12
CA GLY A 171 15.75 -6.67 -3.67
C GLY A 171 16.38 -6.92 -5.05
N ALA A 172 16.31 -5.94 -5.95
CA ALA A 172 16.90 -6.02 -7.29
C ALA A 172 18.42 -6.15 -7.24
N LEU A 173 19.10 -5.31 -6.45
CA LEU A 173 20.56 -5.35 -6.29
C LEU A 173 21.05 -6.69 -5.72
N LEU A 174 20.36 -7.22 -4.69
CA LEU A 174 20.72 -8.52 -4.13
C LEU A 174 20.47 -9.65 -5.14
N PHE A 175 19.37 -9.57 -5.89
CA PHE A 175 19.04 -10.57 -6.89
C PHE A 175 20.08 -10.61 -8.03
N GLU A 176 20.52 -9.45 -8.48
CA GLU A 176 21.53 -9.33 -9.56
C GLU A 176 22.89 -9.85 -9.08
N ARG A 177 23.33 -9.45 -7.88
CA ARG A 177 24.66 -9.78 -7.36
C ARG A 177 24.85 -11.24 -6.95
N TYR A 178 23.81 -11.89 -6.42
CA TYR A 178 23.94 -13.24 -5.82
C TYR A 178 23.38 -14.38 -6.68
N VAL A 179 22.72 -14.09 -7.78
CA VAL A 179 22.35 -15.13 -8.76
C VAL A 179 23.52 -15.48 -9.67
N GLU A 180 24.56 -14.64 -9.74
CA GLU A 180 25.78 -14.90 -10.54
C GLU A 180 26.85 -15.73 -9.80
N ALA A 181 26.72 -15.91 -8.50
CA ALA A 181 27.61 -16.70 -7.66
C ALA A 181 27.02 -18.09 -7.37
#